data_2d31fa5242779b7f19d771c4e1b3564c
#
_entry.id   2d31fa5242779b7f19d771c4e1b3564c
#
_cell.length_a   1.000
_cell.length_b   1.000
_cell.length_c   1.000
_cell.angle_alpha   90.00
_cell.angle_beta   90.00
_cell.angle_gamma   90.00
#
_symmetry.space_group_name_H-M   'P 1'
#
loop_
_entity.id
_entity.type
_entity.pdbx_description
1 polymer ?
#
loop_
_entity_poly.entity_id
_entity_poly.type
_entity_poly.pdbx_seq_one_letter_code
_entity_poly.pdbx_strand_id
1 'polypeptide(L)'
;MSGVGRFVKFTAQPGRGDELAALLLRAADSLRDTAGCELYVVNRSAADPDVAWVTELWLDQSSLDASLELLRTEAGRAQIAEVTALLAGPPERIDVEPLGGVGYLAGGSGYTHLNLEDVEDMATRFGLGEMGESRFANRALDTRGTGVSHQRLRPNVRQPFGHRHQHAEEVVVVLGGGGRVKIDDEIRDLRVLDGIRFAPSVARAFEAGPDGLELLIFSARHPGDAVVERTFWPLETT
;
A
#
# COMPACT_ATOMS: atom_id res chain seq x y z
N MET A 1 -16.21 4.99 16.27
CA MET A 1 -16.50 3.54 16.48
C MET A 1 -15.17 2.90 16.81
N SER A 2 -15.11 2.08 17.87
CA SER A 2 -13.87 1.39 18.25
C SER A 2 -13.69 0.18 17.32
N GLY A 3 -12.49 -0.02 16.82
CA GLY A 3 -12.13 -1.23 16.11
C GLY A 3 -12.31 -2.47 16.98
N VAL A 4 -12.42 -3.63 16.37
CA VAL A 4 -12.47 -4.91 17.09
C VAL A 4 -11.33 -5.81 16.65
N GLY A 5 -10.81 -6.62 17.54
CA GLY A 5 -9.71 -7.50 17.24
C GLY A 5 -9.85 -8.86 17.91
N ARG A 6 -9.10 -9.82 17.38
CA ARG A 6 -9.01 -11.17 17.92
C ARG A 6 -7.59 -11.71 17.85
N PHE A 7 -7.22 -12.43 18.87
CA PHE A 7 -6.11 -13.35 18.85
C PHE A 7 -6.66 -14.78 18.90
N VAL A 8 -6.33 -15.58 17.91
CA VAL A 8 -6.81 -16.97 17.84
C VAL A 8 -5.62 -17.90 17.76
N LYS A 9 -5.54 -18.82 18.72
CA LYS A 9 -4.54 -19.89 18.73
C LYS A 9 -5.14 -21.15 18.15
N PHE A 10 -4.44 -21.71 17.20
CA PHE A 10 -4.76 -23.00 16.58
C PHE A 10 -3.63 -23.98 16.94
N THR A 11 -3.99 -25.15 17.41
CA THR A 11 -3.05 -26.24 17.67
C THR A 11 -3.35 -27.38 16.72
N ALA A 12 -2.42 -27.68 15.82
CA ALA A 12 -2.52 -28.78 14.89
C ALA A 12 -2.30 -30.13 15.58
N GLN A 13 -2.78 -31.21 14.96
CA GLN A 13 -2.34 -32.56 15.30
C GLN A 13 -0.81 -32.66 15.11
N PRO A 14 -0.13 -33.53 15.86
CA PRO A 14 1.33 -33.63 15.79
C PRO A 14 1.86 -33.79 14.37
N GLY A 15 2.78 -32.90 13.98
CA GLY A 15 3.40 -32.87 12.65
C GLY A 15 2.54 -32.27 11.53
N ARG A 16 1.36 -31.71 11.82
CA ARG A 16 0.46 -31.11 10.82
C ARG A 16 0.50 -29.58 10.79
N GLY A 17 1.45 -28.94 11.48
CA GLY A 17 1.54 -27.48 11.60
C GLY A 17 1.76 -26.77 10.26
N ASP A 18 2.55 -27.34 9.34
CA ASP A 18 2.77 -26.76 8.01
C ASP A 18 1.49 -26.75 7.16
N GLU A 19 0.72 -27.81 7.21
CA GLU A 19 -0.56 -27.91 6.49
C GLU A 19 -1.58 -26.91 7.06
N LEU A 20 -1.67 -26.82 8.39
CA LEU A 20 -2.51 -25.83 9.06
C LEU A 20 -2.12 -24.40 8.67
N ALA A 21 -0.83 -24.06 8.72
CA ALA A 21 -0.36 -22.73 8.34
C ALA A 21 -0.71 -22.38 6.88
N ALA A 22 -0.57 -23.35 5.96
CA ALA A 22 -0.95 -23.14 4.56
C ALA A 22 -2.46 -22.88 4.40
N LEU A 23 -3.34 -23.57 5.14
CA LEU A 23 -4.77 -23.30 5.14
C LEU A 23 -5.11 -21.92 5.68
N LEU A 24 -4.51 -21.54 6.80
CA LEU A 24 -4.73 -20.23 7.41
C LEU A 24 -4.22 -19.07 6.52
N LEU A 25 -3.11 -19.26 5.80
CA LEU A 25 -2.60 -18.28 4.82
C LEU A 25 -3.54 -18.14 3.62
N ARG A 26 -4.16 -19.24 3.13
CA ARG A 26 -5.19 -19.14 2.07
C ARG A 26 -6.42 -18.37 2.56
N ALA A 27 -6.80 -18.56 3.84
CA ALA A 27 -7.88 -17.77 4.44
C ALA A 27 -7.50 -16.28 4.49
N ALA A 28 -6.27 -15.95 4.90
CA ALA A 28 -5.75 -14.57 4.90
C ALA A 28 -5.80 -13.95 3.49
N ASP A 29 -5.40 -14.69 2.45
CA ASP A 29 -5.45 -14.20 1.07
C ASP A 29 -6.88 -13.91 0.61
N SER A 30 -7.88 -14.70 1.02
CA SER A 30 -9.28 -14.46 0.68
C SER A 30 -9.87 -13.22 1.35
N LEU A 31 -9.24 -12.73 2.42
CA LEU A 31 -9.65 -11.53 3.15
C LEU A 31 -8.97 -10.24 2.65
N ARG A 32 -8.04 -10.34 1.71
CA ARG A 32 -7.22 -9.21 1.24
C ARG A 32 -8.04 -8.00 0.79
N ASP A 33 -9.15 -8.23 0.10
CA ASP A 33 -10.03 -7.20 -0.43
C ASP A 33 -11.35 -7.08 0.36
N THR A 34 -11.41 -7.71 1.54
CA THR A 34 -12.62 -7.68 2.38
C THR A 34 -12.74 -6.33 3.08
N ALA A 35 -13.85 -5.64 2.84
CA ALA A 35 -14.12 -4.35 3.45
C ALA A 35 -14.07 -4.44 4.99
N GLY A 36 -13.33 -3.51 5.61
CA GLY A 36 -13.19 -3.44 7.06
C GLY A 36 -12.18 -4.41 7.67
N CYS A 37 -11.56 -5.32 6.90
CA CYS A 37 -10.41 -6.10 7.38
C CYS A 37 -9.17 -5.19 7.41
N GLU A 38 -8.69 -4.84 8.59
CA GLU A 38 -7.55 -3.95 8.77
C GLU A 38 -6.22 -4.70 8.88
N LEU A 39 -6.28 -5.86 9.52
CA LEU A 39 -5.12 -6.74 9.68
C LEU A 39 -5.59 -8.18 9.78
N TYR A 40 -4.89 -9.08 9.09
CA TYR A 40 -5.01 -10.52 9.30
C TYR A 40 -3.63 -11.14 9.11
N VAL A 41 -3.01 -11.52 10.22
CA VAL A 41 -1.65 -12.06 10.24
C VAL A 41 -1.63 -13.45 10.83
N VAL A 42 -1.05 -14.38 10.08
CA VAL A 42 -0.81 -15.76 10.54
C VAL A 42 0.64 -15.84 11.03
N ASN A 43 0.81 -16.21 12.29
CA ASN A 43 2.11 -16.37 12.92
C ASN A 43 2.29 -17.85 13.32
N ARG A 44 3.48 -18.38 13.15
CA ARG A 44 3.86 -19.67 13.71
C ARG A 44 4.53 -19.47 15.08
N SER A 45 4.26 -20.31 16.05
CA SER A 45 4.99 -20.31 17.30
C SER A 45 6.45 -20.70 17.06
N ALA A 46 7.37 -19.93 17.63
CA ALA A 46 8.80 -20.27 17.58
C ALA A 46 9.17 -21.48 18.47
N ALA A 47 8.33 -21.79 19.46
CA ALA A 47 8.55 -22.86 20.41
C ALA A 47 7.93 -24.20 19.98
N ASP A 48 6.85 -24.16 19.17
CA ASP A 48 6.10 -25.34 18.76
C ASP A 48 5.61 -25.15 17.31
N PRO A 49 6.13 -25.90 16.33
CA PRO A 49 5.76 -25.76 14.93
C PRO A 49 4.30 -26.15 14.64
N ASP A 50 3.65 -26.90 15.52
CA ASP A 50 2.25 -27.30 15.41
C ASP A 50 1.28 -26.25 15.96
N VAL A 51 1.80 -25.11 16.47
CA VAL A 51 0.98 -24.01 16.98
C VAL A 51 1.07 -22.79 16.05
N ALA A 52 -0.10 -22.33 15.58
CA ALA A 52 -0.26 -21.09 14.83
C ALA A 52 -1.12 -20.09 15.61
N TRP A 53 -0.78 -18.81 15.48
CA TRP A 53 -1.54 -17.69 16.02
C TRP A 53 -2.06 -16.83 14.87
N VAL A 54 -3.33 -16.49 14.91
CA VAL A 54 -3.92 -15.50 14.01
C VAL A 54 -4.22 -14.26 14.81
N THR A 55 -3.72 -13.11 14.30
CA THR A 55 -4.09 -11.78 14.79
C THR A 55 -4.98 -11.15 13.73
N GLU A 56 -6.20 -10.79 14.08
CA GLU A 56 -7.12 -10.11 13.20
C GLU A 56 -7.64 -8.82 13.83
N LEU A 57 -7.67 -7.75 13.04
CA LEU A 57 -8.23 -6.45 13.41
C LEU A 57 -9.23 -6.02 12.35
N TRP A 58 -10.35 -5.51 12.81
CA TRP A 58 -11.48 -5.08 11.99
C TRP A 58 -11.87 -3.65 12.32
N LEU A 59 -12.32 -2.90 11.31
CA LEU A 59 -12.76 -1.50 11.45
C LEU A 59 -13.83 -1.34 12.54
N ASP A 60 -14.78 -2.27 12.58
CA ASP A 60 -15.88 -2.31 13.55
C ASP A 60 -16.49 -3.71 13.65
N GLN A 61 -17.44 -3.87 14.57
CA GLN A 61 -18.13 -5.13 14.79
C GLN A 61 -18.93 -5.57 13.56
N SER A 62 -19.50 -4.64 12.80
CA SER A 62 -20.31 -4.97 11.61
C SER A 62 -19.46 -5.58 10.50
N SER A 63 -18.23 -5.10 10.32
CA SER A 63 -17.26 -5.65 9.38
C SER A 63 -16.82 -7.06 9.76
N LEU A 64 -16.58 -7.28 11.05
CA LEU A 64 -16.28 -8.63 11.56
C LEU A 64 -17.46 -9.57 11.37
N ASP A 65 -18.69 -9.14 11.71
CA ASP A 65 -19.90 -9.96 11.56
C ASP A 65 -20.14 -10.33 10.09
N ALA A 66 -19.93 -9.38 9.17
CA ALA A 66 -20.03 -9.63 7.73
C ALA A 66 -19.02 -10.69 7.27
N SER A 67 -17.78 -10.67 7.79
CA SER A 67 -16.78 -11.70 7.49
C SER A 67 -17.19 -13.07 7.99
N LEU A 68 -17.83 -13.14 9.16
CA LEU A 68 -18.31 -14.41 9.73
C LEU A 68 -19.51 -14.98 8.95
N GLU A 69 -20.33 -14.13 8.31
CA GLU A 69 -21.40 -14.62 7.42
C GLU A 69 -20.83 -15.36 6.20
N LEU A 70 -19.66 -14.97 5.68
CA LEU A 70 -18.98 -15.69 4.60
C LEU A 70 -18.63 -17.13 4.99
N LEU A 71 -18.29 -17.36 6.25
CA LEU A 71 -18.00 -18.71 6.77
C LEU A 71 -19.25 -19.61 6.83
N ARG A 72 -20.47 -19.04 6.76
CA ARG A 72 -21.73 -19.78 6.73
C ARG A 72 -22.12 -20.24 5.33
N THR A 73 -21.44 -19.76 4.30
CA THR A 73 -21.63 -20.24 2.91
C THR A 73 -21.14 -21.69 2.77
N GLU A 74 -21.47 -22.36 1.67
CA GLU A 74 -20.99 -23.70 1.40
C GLU A 74 -19.47 -23.77 1.33
N ALA A 75 -18.85 -22.80 0.60
CA ALA A 75 -17.39 -22.68 0.51
C ALA A 75 -16.74 -22.41 1.87
N GLY A 76 -17.32 -21.51 2.68
CA GLY A 76 -16.81 -21.18 4.01
C GLY A 76 -16.88 -22.39 4.95
N ARG A 77 -17.99 -23.15 4.92
CA ARG A 77 -18.11 -24.40 5.72
C ARG A 77 -17.10 -25.46 5.29
N ALA A 78 -16.84 -25.59 3.98
CA ALA A 78 -15.81 -26.52 3.49
C ALA A 78 -14.42 -26.11 4.02
N GLN A 79 -14.08 -24.82 3.98
CA GLN A 79 -12.82 -24.31 4.51
C GLN A 79 -12.69 -24.55 6.02
N ILE A 80 -13.75 -24.29 6.81
CA ILE A 80 -13.77 -24.59 8.25
C ILE A 80 -13.54 -26.09 8.49
N ALA A 81 -14.17 -26.96 7.70
CA ALA A 81 -14.02 -28.39 7.84
C ALA A 81 -12.58 -28.87 7.56
N GLU A 82 -11.91 -28.29 6.53
CA GLU A 82 -10.50 -28.57 6.24
C GLU A 82 -9.60 -28.16 7.41
N VAL A 83 -9.78 -26.94 7.95
CA VAL A 83 -9.01 -26.49 9.11
C VAL A 83 -9.28 -27.39 10.32
N THR A 84 -10.55 -27.66 10.62
CA THR A 84 -10.94 -28.45 11.79
C THR A 84 -10.36 -29.87 11.75
N ALA A 85 -10.26 -30.47 10.56
CA ALA A 85 -9.68 -31.82 10.38
C ALA A 85 -8.17 -31.87 10.74
N LEU A 86 -7.49 -30.74 10.76
CA LEU A 86 -6.07 -30.64 11.14
C LEU A 86 -5.86 -30.36 12.62
N LEU A 87 -6.88 -29.93 13.35
CA LEU A 87 -6.72 -29.48 14.73
C LEU A 87 -6.67 -30.64 15.74
N ALA A 88 -5.83 -30.45 16.76
CA ALA A 88 -5.77 -31.32 17.94
C ALA A 88 -6.91 -31.04 18.93
N GLY A 89 -7.54 -29.88 18.84
CA GLY A 89 -8.64 -29.45 19.71
C GLY A 89 -9.28 -28.14 19.19
N PRO A 90 -10.28 -27.63 19.89
CA PRO A 90 -10.89 -26.36 19.48
C PRO A 90 -9.90 -25.20 19.56
N PRO A 91 -9.99 -24.21 18.64
CA PRO A 91 -9.16 -23.01 18.74
C PRO A 91 -9.43 -22.23 20.03
N GLU A 92 -8.36 -21.67 20.59
CA GLU A 92 -8.45 -20.74 21.72
C GLU A 92 -8.56 -19.32 21.19
N ARG A 93 -9.58 -18.56 21.60
CA ARG A 93 -9.82 -17.18 21.13
C ARG A 93 -9.82 -16.18 22.29
N ILE A 94 -9.19 -15.02 22.04
CA ILE A 94 -9.24 -13.86 22.90
C ILE A 94 -9.75 -12.70 22.04
N ASP A 95 -10.88 -12.12 22.42
CA ASP A 95 -11.39 -10.90 21.81
C ASP A 95 -10.71 -9.69 22.47
N VAL A 96 -10.28 -8.72 21.69
CA VAL A 96 -9.54 -7.54 22.17
C VAL A 96 -10.11 -6.26 21.56
N GLU A 97 -9.95 -5.16 22.29
CA GLU A 97 -10.22 -3.81 21.79
C GLU A 97 -8.87 -3.18 21.39
N PRO A 98 -8.61 -2.92 20.09
CA PRO A 98 -7.40 -2.26 19.67
C PRO A 98 -7.41 -0.81 20.12
N LEU A 99 -6.42 -0.38 20.90
CA LEU A 99 -6.29 0.98 21.40
C LEU A 99 -5.42 1.87 20.50
N GLY A 100 -4.58 1.27 19.63
CA GLY A 100 -3.65 1.96 18.75
C GLY A 100 -2.30 1.27 18.72
N GLY A 101 -1.37 1.79 17.92
CA GLY A 101 -0.02 1.26 17.80
C GLY A 101 0.64 1.67 16.49
N VAL A 102 1.90 1.28 16.27
CA VAL A 102 2.57 1.54 15.01
C VAL A 102 1.90 0.71 13.90
N GLY A 103 1.41 1.39 12.86
CA GLY A 103 0.72 0.74 11.74
C GLY A 103 -0.77 0.47 11.96
N TYR A 104 -1.30 0.77 13.15
CA TYR A 104 -2.72 0.68 13.44
C TYR A 104 -3.22 1.96 14.13
N LEU A 105 -4.22 2.60 13.55
CA LEU A 105 -4.90 3.76 14.11
C LEU A 105 -6.31 3.33 14.54
N ALA A 106 -6.52 3.16 15.86
CA ALA A 106 -7.82 2.83 16.41
C ALA A 106 -8.81 3.95 16.13
N GLY A 107 -9.96 3.62 15.53
CA GLY A 107 -11.10 4.51 15.42
C GLY A 107 -10.80 5.85 14.75
N GLY A 108 -10.07 5.86 13.65
CA GLY A 108 -9.78 7.07 12.90
C GLY A 108 -11.08 7.80 12.55
N SER A 109 -11.09 9.14 12.70
CA SER A 109 -12.12 9.98 12.06
C SER A 109 -12.19 9.51 10.60
N GLY A 110 -13.36 9.42 9.99
CA GLY A 110 -13.51 8.99 8.60
C GLY A 110 -12.78 9.89 7.58
N TYR A 111 -11.88 10.76 8.06
CA TYR A 111 -11.02 11.62 7.27
C TYR A 111 -9.67 11.87 7.98
N THR A 112 -8.63 12.13 7.19
CA THR A 112 -7.35 12.70 7.64
C THR A 112 -7.15 14.06 6.95
N HIS A 113 -6.75 15.06 7.71
CA HIS A 113 -6.43 16.40 7.19
C HIS A 113 -5.00 16.79 7.57
N LEU A 114 -4.21 17.12 6.58
CA LEU A 114 -2.86 17.64 6.74
C LEU A 114 -2.49 18.56 5.57
N ASN A 115 -1.47 19.39 5.77
CA ASN A 115 -0.83 20.09 4.66
C ASN A 115 0.28 19.19 4.09
N LEU A 116 0.35 19.05 2.76
CA LEU A 116 1.39 18.25 2.12
C LEU A 116 2.81 18.79 2.37
N GLU A 117 2.96 20.07 2.66
CA GLU A 117 4.24 20.68 3.04
C GLU A 117 4.74 20.20 4.41
N ASP A 118 3.85 19.72 5.29
CA ASP A 118 4.21 19.15 6.58
C ASP A 118 4.67 17.68 6.48
N VAL A 119 4.50 17.05 5.31
CA VAL A 119 4.97 15.68 5.06
C VAL A 119 6.49 15.69 4.84
N GLU A 120 7.19 14.74 5.44
CA GLU A 120 8.65 14.60 5.31
C GLU A 120 9.09 14.60 3.83
N ASP A 121 10.06 15.48 3.51
CA ASP A 121 10.71 15.45 2.19
C ASP A 121 11.70 14.28 2.10
N MET A 122 11.40 13.37 1.20
CA MET A 122 12.21 12.17 0.97
C MET A 122 13.32 12.37 -0.07
N ALA A 123 13.33 13.49 -0.83
CA ALA A 123 14.32 13.71 -1.88
C ALA A 123 15.74 13.72 -1.30
N THR A 124 15.97 14.42 -0.19
CA THR A 124 17.27 14.46 0.49
C THR A 124 17.71 13.07 0.94
N ARG A 125 16.81 12.27 1.47
CA ARG A 125 17.09 10.89 1.92
C ARG A 125 17.50 9.96 0.77
N PHE A 126 17.00 10.22 -0.44
CA PHE A 126 17.37 9.47 -1.65
C PHE A 126 18.54 10.07 -2.42
N GLY A 127 19.22 11.09 -1.88
CA GLY A 127 20.33 11.78 -2.55
C GLY A 127 19.89 12.69 -3.69
N LEU A 128 18.63 13.10 -3.73
CA LEU A 128 18.00 13.90 -4.79
C LEU A 128 17.65 15.34 -4.32
N GLY A 129 18.05 15.75 -3.12
CA GLY A 129 17.67 17.05 -2.54
C GLY A 129 18.13 18.27 -3.35
N GLU A 130 19.22 18.16 -4.12
CA GLU A 130 19.67 19.20 -5.05
C GLU A 130 18.69 19.41 -6.22
N MET A 131 17.86 18.43 -6.51
CA MET A 131 16.91 18.48 -7.60
C MET A 131 15.58 19.11 -7.21
N GLY A 132 15.21 19.02 -5.93
CA GLY A 132 13.93 19.53 -5.43
C GLY A 132 13.43 18.75 -4.23
N GLU A 133 12.12 18.62 -4.13
CA GLU A 133 11.42 17.96 -3.02
C GLU A 133 10.53 16.83 -3.54
N SER A 134 10.36 15.79 -2.73
CA SER A 134 9.46 14.66 -2.98
C SER A 134 8.81 14.21 -1.68
N ARG A 135 7.53 14.45 -1.53
CA ARG A 135 6.74 14.16 -0.34
C ARG A 135 5.70 13.10 -0.64
N PHE A 136 5.83 11.93 -0.01
CA PHE A 136 4.91 10.79 -0.19
C PHE A 136 3.91 10.76 0.96
N ALA A 137 2.69 11.24 0.71
CA ALA A 137 1.69 11.47 1.74
C ALA A 137 0.87 10.24 2.15
N ASN A 138 1.06 9.10 1.50
CA ASN A 138 0.23 7.91 1.71
C ASN A 138 0.09 7.50 3.19
N ARG A 139 1.23 7.47 3.90
CA ARG A 139 1.25 7.09 5.31
C ARG A 139 0.64 8.18 6.19
N ALA A 140 0.96 9.45 5.92
CA ALA A 140 0.47 10.57 6.70
C ALA A 140 -1.04 10.80 6.53
N LEU A 141 -1.58 10.55 5.32
CA LEU A 141 -3.01 10.60 5.01
C LEU A 141 -3.75 9.32 5.39
N ASP A 142 -3.05 8.25 5.76
CA ASP A 142 -3.62 6.91 6.02
C ASP A 142 -4.43 6.38 4.83
N THR A 143 -3.95 6.61 3.60
CA THR A 143 -4.63 6.10 2.40
C THR A 143 -4.40 4.60 2.23
N ARG A 144 -5.44 3.86 1.89
CA ARG A 144 -5.36 2.40 1.69
C ARG A 144 -5.20 2.03 0.21
N GLY A 145 -6.00 2.61 -0.65
CA GLY A 145 -6.03 2.30 -2.09
C GLY A 145 -5.36 3.34 -2.98
N THR A 146 -5.21 4.58 -2.50
CA THR A 146 -4.72 5.71 -3.30
C THR A 146 -3.34 6.15 -2.83
N GLY A 147 -2.37 6.20 -3.75
CA GLY A 147 -1.11 6.88 -3.56
C GLY A 147 -1.28 8.37 -3.82
N VAL A 148 -0.67 9.21 -2.97
CA VAL A 148 -0.62 10.67 -3.14
C VAL A 148 0.80 11.14 -2.88
N SER A 149 1.39 11.84 -3.85
CA SER A 149 2.68 12.51 -3.64
C SER A 149 2.69 13.91 -4.23
N HIS A 150 3.46 14.76 -3.59
CA HIS A 150 3.74 16.12 -4.00
C HIS A 150 5.22 16.24 -4.34
N GLN A 151 5.54 16.76 -5.53
CA GLN A 151 6.89 16.92 -6.00
C GLN A 151 7.13 18.34 -6.48
N ARG A 152 8.29 18.89 -6.16
CA ARG A 152 8.80 20.16 -6.69
C ARG A 152 10.18 19.94 -7.30
N LEU A 153 10.32 20.22 -8.58
CA LEU A 153 11.62 20.29 -9.24
C LEU A 153 12.09 21.73 -9.27
N ARG A 154 13.35 21.96 -8.91
CA ARG A 154 13.97 23.30 -8.99
C ARG A 154 14.04 23.79 -10.44
N PRO A 155 14.16 25.11 -10.67
CA PRO A 155 14.31 25.66 -12.02
C PRO A 155 15.43 24.98 -12.82
N ASN A 156 15.09 24.63 -14.07
CA ASN A 156 15.99 24.01 -15.04
C ASN A 156 16.59 22.65 -14.60
N VAL A 157 15.92 21.96 -13.68
CA VAL A 157 16.33 20.63 -13.23
C VAL A 157 15.59 19.55 -13.99
N ARG A 158 16.33 18.54 -14.40
CA ARG A 158 15.82 17.31 -15.03
C ARG A 158 15.95 16.13 -14.07
N GLN A 159 14.92 15.31 -13.96
CA GLN A 159 15.02 14.04 -13.22
C GLN A 159 16.09 13.15 -13.89
N PRO A 160 17.01 12.52 -13.14
CA PRO A 160 18.15 11.82 -13.72
C PRO A 160 17.79 10.45 -14.30
N PHE A 161 16.58 9.97 -14.04
CA PHE A 161 16.08 8.68 -14.50
C PHE A 161 14.58 8.78 -14.82
N GLY A 162 14.12 7.89 -15.69
CA GLY A 162 12.71 7.63 -15.87
C GLY A 162 12.24 6.49 -14.96
N HIS A 163 10.93 6.33 -14.84
CA HIS A 163 10.35 5.16 -14.22
C HIS A 163 9.02 4.81 -14.87
N ARG A 164 8.64 3.55 -14.71
CA ARG A 164 7.31 3.02 -15.02
C ARG A 164 6.82 2.17 -13.85
N HIS A 165 5.57 1.80 -13.87
CA HIS A 165 4.99 0.86 -12.91
C HIS A 165 4.71 -0.50 -13.56
N GLN A 166 4.55 -1.53 -12.74
CA GLN A 166 4.13 -2.84 -13.24
C GLN A 166 2.60 -2.94 -13.31
N HIS A 167 1.90 -2.34 -12.34
CA HIS A 167 0.45 -2.46 -12.16
C HIS A 167 -0.25 -1.12 -11.97
N ALA A 168 0.39 -0.14 -11.31
CA ALA A 168 -0.24 1.12 -10.96
C ALA A 168 -0.39 2.06 -12.15
N GLU A 169 -1.62 2.50 -12.38
CA GLU A 169 -1.90 3.71 -13.16
C GLU A 169 -1.51 4.94 -12.33
N GLU A 170 -1.00 5.96 -12.97
CA GLU A 170 -0.63 7.22 -12.34
C GLU A 170 -1.27 8.41 -13.05
N VAL A 171 -1.80 9.34 -12.28
CA VAL A 171 -2.30 10.63 -12.78
C VAL A 171 -1.46 11.74 -12.17
N VAL A 172 -0.91 12.59 -13.01
CA VAL A 172 -0.10 13.75 -12.63
C VAL A 172 -0.83 15.02 -12.99
N VAL A 173 -0.87 15.98 -12.06
CA VAL A 173 -1.42 17.32 -12.28
C VAL A 173 -0.33 18.34 -12.02
N VAL A 174 -0.13 19.26 -12.95
CA VAL A 174 0.81 20.39 -12.79
C VAL A 174 0.15 21.47 -11.95
N LEU A 175 0.72 21.75 -10.77
CA LEU A 175 0.21 22.77 -9.84
C LEU A 175 0.85 24.16 -10.07
N GLY A 176 2.12 24.18 -10.48
CA GLY A 176 2.87 25.42 -10.62
C GLY A 176 4.07 25.30 -11.53
N GLY A 177 4.57 26.42 -12.02
CA GLY A 177 5.68 26.46 -12.96
C GLY A 177 5.33 25.88 -14.33
N GLY A 178 6.28 25.18 -14.92
CA GLY A 178 6.14 24.52 -16.21
C GLY A 178 7.42 23.77 -16.57
N GLY A 179 7.42 23.12 -17.72
CA GLY A 179 8.58 22.34 -18.16
C GLY A 179 8.22 21.35 -19.23
N ARG A 180 8.82 20.17 -19.16
CA ARG A 180 8.58 19.09 -20.12
C ARG A 180 8.46 17.75 -19.43
N VAL A 181 7.71 16.86 -20.02
CA VAL A 181 7.71 15.43 -19.66
C VAL A 181 8.20 14.62 -20.85
N LYS A 182 9.14 13.72 -20.61
CA LYS A 182 9.46 12.66 -21.56
C LYS A 182 8.59 11.45 -21.23
N ILE A 183 7.89 10.94 -22.23
CA ILE A 183 6.97 9.80 -22.17
C ILE A 183 7.45 8.80 -23.22
N ASP A 184 8.04 7.69 -22.80
CA ASP A 184 8.76 6.77 -23.67
C ASP A 184 9.73 7.55 -24.60
N ASP A 185 9.46 7.64 -25.90
CA ASP A 185 10.28 8.37 -26.88
C ASP A 185 9.75 9.76 -27.23
N GLU A 186 8.63 10.18 -26.66
CA GLU A 186 8.01 11.49 -26.91
C GLU A 186 8.37 12.50 -25.82
N ILE A 187 8.48 13.77 -26.19
CA ILE A 187 8.60 14.91 -25.26
C ILE A 187 7.40 15.82 -25.44
N ARG A 188 6.78 16.23 -24.34
CA ARG A 188 5.63 17.13 -24.31
C ARG A 188 5.91 18.30 -23.35
N ASP A 189 5.55 19.50 -23.76
CA ASP A 189 5.58 20.68 -22.90
C ASP A 189 4.45 20.60 -21.87
N LEU A 190 4.72 21.16 -20.69
CA LEU A 190 3.85 21.19 -19.53
C LEU A 190 3.56 22.62 -19.10
N ARG A 191 2.31 22.88 -18.76
CA ARG A 191 1.84 24.12 -18.15
C ARG A 191 0.91 23.85 -16.97
N VAL A 192 0.70 24.84 -16.16
CA VAL A 192 -0.20 24.77 -14.99
C VAL A 192 -1.58 24.24 -15.42
N LEU A 193 -2.13 23.32 -14.62
CA LEU A 193 -3.38 22.59 -14.79
C LEU A 193 -3.38 21.51 -15.89
N ASP A 194 -2.23 21.24 -16.52
CA ASP A 194 -2.16 20.03 -17.34
C ASP A 194 -2.33 18.79 -16.46
N GLY A 195 -3.18 17.88 -16.88
CA GLY A 195 -3.41 16.58 -16.28
C GLY A 195 -2.97 15.47 -17.23
N ILE A 196 -2.15 14.55 -16.76
CA ILE A 196 -1.62 13.46 -17.57
C ILE A 196 -1.90 12.15 -16.84
N ARG A 197 -2.47 11.17 -17.55
CA ARG A 197 -2.58 9.80 -17.10
C ARG A 197 -1.52 8.94 -17.76
N PHE A 198 -0.77 8.20 -16.97
CA PHE A 198 0.17 7.19 -17.43
C PHE A 198 -0.39 5.79 -17.16
N ALA A 199 -0.49 4.97 -18.19
CA ALA A 199 -0.70 3.54 -18.01
C ALA A 199 0.53 2.92 -17.32
N PRO A 200 0.41 1.78 -16.61
CA PRO A 200 1.51 1.22 -15.83
C PRO A 200 2.83 1.09 -16.60
N SER A 201 2.80 0.52 -17.80
CA SER A 201 4.00 0.24 -18.61
C SER A 201 4.67 1.47 -19.23
N VAL A 202 4.05 2.64 -19.17
CA VAL A 202 4.55 3.88 -19.81
C VAL A 202 5.64 4.50 -18.93
N ALA A 203 6.85 4.60 -19.49
CA ALA A 203 7.96 5.24 -18.81
C ALA A 203 7.87 6.77 -18.91
N ARG A 204 8.20 7.47 -17.81
CA ARG A 204 8.16 8.94 -17.78
C ARG A 204 9.23 9.52 -16.88
N ALA A 205 9.65 10.74 -17.23
CA ALA A 205 10.51 11.60 -16.41
C ALA A 205 10.18 13.07 -16.73
N PHE A 206 10.40 13.93 -15.74
CA PHE A 206 10.08 15.34 -15.81
C PHE A 206 11.32 16.21 -15.85
N GLU A 207 11.21 17.35 -16.54
CA GLU A 207 12.20 18.41 -16.58
C GLU A 207 11.51 19.75 -16.32
N ALA A 208 11.98 20.47 -15.32
CA ALA A 208 11.47 21.78 -14.97
C ALA A 208 12.00 22.87 -15.90
N GLY A 209 11.14 23.81 -16.24
CA GLY A 209 11.48 25.04 -16.92
C GLY A 209 12.14 26.07 -15.96
N PRO A 210 12.32 27.31 -16.41
CA PRO A 210 12.99 28.36 -15.62
C PRO A 210 12.26 28.75 -14.34
N ASP A 211 10.96 28.51 -14.25
CA ASP A 211 10.13 28.80 -13.07
C ASP A 211 9.96 27.58 -12.13
N GLY A 212 10.70 26.49 -12.39
CA GLY A 212 10.51 25.23 -11.68
C GLY A 212 9.29 24.45 -12.18
N LEU A 213 8.99 23.32 -11.53
CA LEU A 213 7.83 22.49 -11.85
C LEU A 213 7.28 21.87 -10.57
N GLU A 214 6.00 22.11 -10.29
CA GLU A 214 5.30 21.57 -9.14
C GLU A 214 4.20 20.62 -9.59
N LEU A 215 4.21 19.41 -9.02
CA LEU A 215 3.36 18.30 -9.43
C LEU A 215 2.60 17.71 -8.24
N LEU A 216 1.32 17.41 -8.44
CA LEU A 216 0.54 16.54 -7.57
C LEU A 216 0.28 15.22 -8.30
N ILE A 217 0.61 14.11 -7.66
CA ILE A 217 0.62 12.80 -8.29
C ILE A 217 -0.28 11.86 -7.51
N PHE A 218 -1.16 11.17 -8.22
CA PHE A 218 -2.05 10.15 -7.71
C PHE A 218 -1.77 8.82 -8.38
N SER A 219 -1.78 7.73 -7.63
CA SER A 219 -1.60 6.38 -8.17
C SER A 219 -2.42 5.36 -7.38
N ALA A 220 -2.66 4.20 -7.97
CA ALA A 220 -3.07 3.05 -7.19
C ALA A 220 -1.91 2.60 -6.28
N ARG A 221 -2.21 2.20 -5.05
CA ARG A 221 -1.18 1.84 -4.08
C ARG A 221 -0.70 0.40 -4.29
N HIS A 222 0.44 0.26 -4.94
CA HIS A 222 1.15 -1.00 -5.15
C HIS A 222 2.59 -0.87 -4.62
N PRO A 223 2.90 -1.28 -3.38
CA PRO A 223 4.25 -1.19 -2.84
C PRO A 223 5.28 -1.96 -3.70
N GLY A 224 6.41 -1.30 -4.02
CA GLY A 224 7.48 -1.91 -4.81
C GLY A 224 7.21 -2.04 -6.31
N ASP A 225 6.18 -1.37 -6.82
CA ASP A 225 5.69 -1.47 -8.19
C ASP A 225 6.53 -0.70 -9.22
N ALA A 226 7.33 0.27 -8.77
CA ALA A 226 8.11 1.12 -9.66
C ALA A 226 9.37 0.41 -10.21
N VAL A 227 9.57 0.54 -11.52
CA VAL A 227 10.76 0.08 -12.24
C VAL A 227 11.51 1.30 -12.74
N VAL A 228 12.77 1.47 -12.31
CA VAL A 228 13.61 2.63 -12.64
C VAL A 228 14.38 2.38 -13.93
N GLU A 229 14.38 3.36 -14.83
CA GLU A 229 15.15 3.39 -16.08
C GLU A 229 16.26 4.45 -16.00
N ARG A 230 17.49 4.01 -15.74
CA ARG A 230 18.61 4.92 -15.46
C ARG A 230 19.07 5.73 -16.66
N THR A 231 18.91 5.24 -17.89
CA THR A 231 19.33 5.87 -19.14
C THR A 231 18.11 6.29 -19.96
N PHE A 232 17.29 7.17 -19.40
CA PHE A 232 15.99 7.49 -20.00
C PHE A 232 16.03 8.70 -20.94
N TRP A 233 16.80 9.75 -20.61
CA TRP A 233 16.93 10.90 -21.47
C TRP A 233 17.90 10.67 -22.62
N PRO A 234 17.68 11.25 -23.83
CA PRO A 234 18.65 11.20 -24.89
C PRO A 234 19.95 11.85 -24.44
N LEU A 235 21.08 11.29 -24.85
CA LEU A 235 22.38 11.96 -24.68
C LEU A 235 22.33 13.30 -25.39
N GLU A 236 22.67 14.37 -24.72
CA GLU A 236 22.79 15.68 -25.36
C GLU A 236 23.97 15.58 -26.35
N THR A 237 23.64 15.67 -27.64
CA THR A 237 24.67 15.88 -28.68
C THR A 237 25.24 17.27 -28.48
N THR A 238 26.46 17.32 -27.93
CA THR A 238 27.28 18.56 -27.87
C THR A 238 27.54 19.09 -29.27
#